data_70c8f6c4b6e301a4c3d1fbfcfd10f372
#
_entry.id   70c8f6c4b6e301a4c3d1fbfcfd10f372
#
_cell.length_a   1.000
_cell.length_b   1.000
_cell.length_c   1.000
_cell.angle_alpha   90.00
_cell.angle_beta   90.00
_cell.angle_gamma   90.00
#
_symmetry.space_group_name_H-M   'P 1'
#
loop_
_entity.id
_entity.type
_entity.pdbx_description
1 polymer ?
#
loop_
_entity_poly.entity_id
_entity_poly.type
_entity_poly.pdbx_seq_one_letter_code
_entity_poly.pdbx_strand_id
1 'polypeptide(L)'
;MSGVVAYVPDLMDRSRFAAVDDVTFVGRPEDLFTRGGDVVLVADLGRPGVLEALDGAPDGCRIVGYASHVDRDLIARAEALGVEVHPRSRFFAQLPSLLA
;
A
#
# COMPACT_ATOMS: atom_id res chain seq x y z
N MET A 1 19.01 3.62 1.02
CA MET A 1 18.03 4.03 2.00
C MET A 1 16.65 3.61 1.57
N SER A 2 15.92 2.98 2.45
CA SER A 2 14.56 2.59 2.18
C SER A 2 13.60 3.75 2.51
N GLY A 3 12.53 3.85 1.76
CA GLY A 3 11.47 4.80 1.99
C GLY A 3 10.13 4.13 1.75
N VAL A 4 9.06 4.88 1.93
CA VAL A 4 7.70 4.41 1.72
C VAL A 4 7.02 5.30 0.70
N VAL A 5 6.44 4.70 -0.32
CA VAL A 5 5.60 5.41 -1.29
C VAL A 5 4.19 4.86 -1.13
N ALA A 6 3.23 5.74 -0.88
CA ALA A 6 1.90 5.32 -0.50
C ALA A 6 0.82 5.97 -1.36
N TYR A 7 -0.10 5.14 -1.84
CA TYR A 7 -1.35 5.60 -2.42
C TYR A 7 -2.45 5.46 -1.37
N VAL A 8 -2.71 6.54 -0.67
CA VAL A 8 -3.68 6.63 0.41
C VAL A 8 -4.46 7.94 0.19
N PRO A 9 -5.57 7.89 -0.57
CA PRO A 9 -6.28 9.12 -0.92
C PRO A 9 -6.98 9.82 0.24
N ASP A 10 -7.39 9.08 1.27
CA ASP A 10 -8.10 9.65 2.41
C ASP A 10 -7.12 10.42 3.30
N LEU A 11 -7.40 11.71 3.54
CA LEU A 11 -6.51 12.56 4.31
C LEU A 11 -6.41 12.15 5.78
N MET A 12 -7.47 11.61 6.35
CA MET A 12 -7.43 11.10 7.72
C MET A 12 -6.53 9.86 7.82
N ASP A 13 -6.59 9.01 6.82
CA ASP A 13 -5.70 7.85 6.77
C ASP A 13 -4.24 8.27 6.62
N ARG A 14 -3.97 9.30 5.81
CA ARG A 14 -2.60 9.84 5.68
C ARG A 14 -2.05 10.29 7.01
N SER A 15 -2.87 10.92 7.84
CA SER A 15 -2.42 11.43 9.14
C SER A 15 -1.98 10.30 10.07
N ARG A 16 -2.46 9.09 9.85
CA ARG A 16 -2.08 7.92 10.66
C ARG A 16 -0.68 7.40 10.34
N PHE A 17 -0.03 7.94 9.30
CA PHE A 17 1.35 7.61 8.96
C PHE A 17 2.37 8.53 9.65
N ALA A 18 1.95 9.34 10.60
CA ALA A 18 2.83 10.35 11.23
C ALA A 18 4.08 9.75 11.84
N ALA A 19 4.02 8.50 12.32
CA ALA A 19 5.17 7.83 12.90
C ALA A 19 6.03 7.08 11.88
N VAL A 20 5.65 7.10 10.62
CA VAL A 20 6.40 6.43 9.54
C VAL A 20 7.38 7.43 8.95
N ASP A 21 8.67 7.09 8.97
CA ASP A 21 9.70 7.94 8.40
C ASP A 21 9.73 7.82 6.88
N ASP A 22 10.05 8.94 6.22
CA ASP A 22 10.31 8.97 4.78
C ASP A 22 9.13 8.42 3.95
N VAL A 23 7.93 8.91 4.22
CA VAL A 23 6.75 8.53 3.44
C VAL A 23 6.43 9.60 2.41
N THR A 24 6.20 9.19 1.18
CA THR A 24 5.74 10.04 0.09
C THR A 24 4.37 9.56 -0.37
N PHE A 25 3.39 10.44 -0.35
CA PHE A 25 2.04 10.11 -0.84
C PHE A 25 1.91 10.50 -2.30
N VAL A 26 1.32 9.60 -3.09
CA VAL A 26 1.09 9.85 -4.52
C VAL A 26 -0.41 10.01 -4.77
N GLY A 27 -0.76 10.73 -5.83
CA GLY A 27 -2.15 11.05 -6.16
C GLY A 27 -2.85 10.01 -7.01
N ARG A 28 -2.09 9.09 -7.62
CA ARG A 28 -2.66 8.03 -8.47
C ARG A 28 -1.93 6.72 -8.20
N PRO A 29 -2.63 5.58 -8.30
CA PRO A 29 -1.99 4.30 -7.96
C PRO A 29 -0.82 3.96 -8.88
N GLU A 30 -0.86 4.33 -10.15
CA GLU A 30 0.24 4.07 -11.09
C GLU A 30 1.51 4.86 -10.75
N ASP A 31 1.39 5.91 -9.96
CA ASP A 31 2.56 6.70 -9.54
C ASP A 31 3.36 6.01 -8.44
N LEU A 32 2.87 4.90 -7.89
CA LEU A 32 3.59 4.14 -6.88
C LEU A 32 4.96 3.65 -7.38
N PHE A 33 5.12 3.44 -8.67
CA PHE A 33 6.30 2.79 -9.23
C PHE A 33 7.34 3.77 -9.78
N THR A 34 7.14 5.06 -9.58
CA THR A 34 8.00 6.09 -10.20
C THR A 34 9.36 6.23 -9.51
N ARG A 35 9.44 5.92 -8.21
CA ARG A 35 10.70 6.07 -7.46
C ARG A 35 11.67 4.93 -7.71
N GLY A 36 11.18 3.72 -7.80
CA GLY A 36 12.04 2.54 -7.92
C GLY A 36 12.93 2.32 -6.69
N GLY A 37 13.76 1.29 -6.74
CA GLY A 37 14.76 1.04 -5.70
C GLY A 37 14.16 0.41 -4.44
N ASP A 38 14.84 0.65 -3.32
CA ASP A 38 14.51 0.03 -2.04
C ASP A 38 13.40 0.75 -1.30
N VAL A 39 12.22 0.77 -1.89
CA VAL A 39 11.05 1.38 -1.25
C VAL A 39 9.99 0.33 -0.97
N VAL A 40 9.19 0.58 0.08
CA VAL A 40 7.99 -0.20 0.35
C VAL A 40 6.82 0.57 -0.24
N LEU A 41 6.00 -0.11 -1.02
CA LEU A 41 4.82 0.47 -1.63
C LEU A 41 3.60 0.14 -0.78
N VAL A 42 2.78 1.14 -0.49
CA VAL A 42 1.57 0.97 0.32
C VAL A 42 0.37 1.40 -0.50
N ALA A 43 -0.70 0.63 -0.47
CA ALA A 43 -1.89 0.95 -1.25
C ALA A 43 -3.18 0.66 -0.47
N ASP A 44 -4.12 1.59 -0.58
CA ASP A 44 -5.50 1.37 -0.18
C ASP A 44 -6.18 0.56 -1.27
N LEU A 45 -6.32 -0.75 -1.06
CA LEU A 45 -6.73 -1.69 -2.10
C LEU A 45 -8.17 -1.51 -2.54
N GLY A 46 -9.01 -0.91 -1.72
CA GLY A 46 -10.43 -0.71 -2.05
C GLY A 46 -10.71 0.42 -3.01
N ARG A 47 -9.69 1.16 -3.44
CA ARG A 47 -9.88 2.30 -4.34
C ARG A 47 -9.92 1.85 -5.80
N PRO A 48 -10.71 2.54 -6.65
CA PRO A 48 -10.78 2.20 -8.08
C PRO A 48 -9.41 2.27 -8.76
N GLY A 49 -9.14 1.29 -9.62
CA GLY A 49 -7.92 1.26 -10.41
C GLY A 49 -6.67 0.76 -9.70
N VAL A 50 -6.75 0.46 -8.40
CA VAL A 50 -5.55 0.05 -7.65
C VAL A 50 -5.07 -1.32 -8.09
N LEU A 51 -5.94 -2.32 -8.16
CA LEU A 51 -5.52 -3.67 -8.54
C LEU A 51 -4.96 -3.71 -9.96
N GLU A 52 -5.57 -2.95 -10.87
CA GLU A 52 -5.08 -2.84 -12.25
C GLU A 52 -3.68 -2.25 -12.30
N ALA A 53 -3.43 -1.21 -11.50
CA ALA A 53 -2.10 -0.61 -11.42
C ALA A 53 -1.09 -1.58 -10.82
N LEU A 54 -1.47 -2.30 -9.76
CA LEU A 54 -0.57 -3.25 -9.09
C LEU A 54 -0.23 -4.45 -9.97
N ASP A 55 -1.13 -4.82 -10.88
CA ASP A 55 -0.87 -5.89 -11.84
C ASP A 55 0.31 -5.57 -12.75
N GLY A 56 0.58 -4.29 -12.97
CA GLY A 56 1.72 -3.83 -13.76
C GLY A 56 2.98 -3.55 -12.96
N ALA A 57 3.03 -3.91 -11.68
CA ALA A 57 4.16 -3.62 -10.83
C ALA A 57 5.42 -4.37 -11.29
N PRO A 58 6.61 -3.73 -11.23
CA PRO A 58 7.86 -4.43 -11.49
C PRO A 58 8.11 -5.56 -10.50
N ASP A 59 8.80 -6.61 -10.96
CA ASP A 59 9.19 -7.71 -10.09
C ASP A 59 10.11 -7.23 -8.97
N GLY A 60 9.97 -7.84 -7.81
CA GLY A 60 10.83 -7.56 -6.67
C GLY A 60 10.37 -6.42 -5.78
N CYS A 61 9.27 -5.75 -6.13
CA CYS A 61 8.69 -4.73 -5.27
C CYS A 61 8.01 -5.34 -4.06
N ARG A 62 8.25 -4.78 -2.87
CA ARG A 62 7.46 -5.11 -1.70
C ARG A 62 6.23 -4.21 -1.70
N ILE A 63 5.05 -4.80 -1.80
CA ILE A 63 3.78 -4.08 -1.81
C ILE A 63 2.95 -4.53 -0.62
N VAL A 64 2.57 -3.58 0.21
CA VAL A 64 1.72 -3.82 1.38
C VAL A 64 0.42 -3.06 1.17
N GLY A 65 -0.70 -3.77 1.30
CA GLY A 65 -1.99 -3.15 1.11
C GLY A 65 -2.94 -3.42 2.26
N TYR A 66 -3.97 -2.60 2.36
CA TYR A 66 -5.01 -2.83 3.35
C TYR A 66 -6.39 -2.78 2.71
N ALA A 67 -7.31 -3.54 3.29
CA ALA A 67 -8.69 -3.62 2.82
C ALA A 67 -9.58 -4.02 3.99
N SER A 68 -10.89 -3.82 3.83
CA SER A 68 -11.85 -4.33 4.79
C SER A 68 -11.76 -5.86 4.85
N HIS A 69 -11.74 -6.42 6.05
CA HIS A 69 -11.62 -7.87 6.24
C HIS A 69 -12.81 -8.66 5.65
N VAL A 70 -13.92 -7.99 5.37
CA VAL A 70 -15.10 -8.64 4.76
C VAL A 70 -15.01 -8.70 3.24
N ASP A 71 -14.06 -7.99 2.64
CA ASP A 71 -13.91 -7.93 1.18
C ASP A 71 -12.98 -9.04 0.70
N ARG A 72 -13.46 -10.28 0.81
CA ARG A 72 -12.64 -11.47 0.57
C ARG A 72 -12.16 -11.58 -0.87
N ASP A 73 -13.00 -11.17 -1.81
CA ASP A 73 -12.66 -11.23 -3.24
C ASP A 73 -11.51 -10.31 -3.57
N LEU A 74 -11.58 -9.08 -3.07
CA LEU A 74 -10.52 -8.10 -3.24
C LEU A 74 -9.21 -8.59 -2.63
N ILE A 75 -9.28 -9.13 -1.41
CA ILE A 75 -8.10 -9.65 -0.71
C ILE A 75 -7.45 -10.78 -1.52
N ALA A 76 -8.25 -11.73 -2.00
CA ALA A 76 -7.71 -12.85 -2.77
C ALA A 76 -7.06 -12.39 -4.08
N ARG A 77 -7.67 -11.42 -4.76
CA ARG A 77 -7.12 -10.87 -5.99
C ARG A 77 -5.80 -10.13 -5.75
N ALA A 78 -5.72 -9.36 -4.66
CA ALA A 78 -4.50 -8.65 -4.31
C ALA A 78 -3.39 -9.63 -3.93
N GLU A 79 -3.70 -10.65 -3.15
CA GLU A 79 -2.71 -11.67 -2.77
C GLU A 79 -2.19 -12.41 -3.99
N ALA A 80 -3.03 -12.67 -4.98
CA ALA A 80 -2.61 -13.30 -6.23
C ALA A 80 -1.62 -12.45 -7.01
N LEU A 81 -1.61 -11.14 -6.79
CA LEU A 81 -0.65 -10.22 -7.39
C LEU A 81 0.65 -10.09 -6.57
N GLY A 82 0.76 -10.79 -5.46
CA GLY A 82 1.94 -10.73 -4.61
C GLY A 82 1.90 -9.65 -3.53
N VAL A 83 0.73 -9.08 -3.27
CA VAL A 83 0.58 -8.03 -2.25
C VAL A 83 0.46 -8.66 -0.87
N GLU A 84 1.16 -8.09 0.12
CA GLU A 84 0.93 -8.41 1.52
C GLU A 84 -0.34 -7.69 1.97
N VAL A 85 -1.42 -8.42 2.19
CA VAL A 85 -2.71 -7.82 2.53
C VAL A 85 -2.98 -7.91 4.02
N HIS A 86 -3.37 -6.80 4.61
CA HIS A 86 -3.74 -6.72 6.03
C HIS A 86 -5.15 -6.14 6.15
N PRO A 87 -5.95 -6.60 7.13
CA PRO A 87 -7.18 -5.90 7.46
C PRO A 87 -6.85 -4.44 7.83
N ARG A 88 -7.70 -3.52 7.40
CA ARG A 88 -7.48 -2.09 7.57
C ARG A 88 -7.13 -1.73 9.02
N SER A 89 -7.91 -2.20 9.99
CA SER A 89 -7.68 -1.87 11.40
C SER A 89 -6.33 -2.38 11.90
N ARG A 90 -5.96 -3.60 11.50
CA ARG A 90 -4.69 -4.18 11.91
C ARG A 90 -3.52 -3.46 11.25
N PHE A 91 -3.67 -3.09 9.98
CA PHE A 91 -2.61 -2.36 9.28
C PHE A 91 -2.23 -1.10 10.04
N PHE A 92 -3.21 -0.27 10.38
CA PHE A 92 -2.93 0.99 11.07
C PHE A 92 -2.46 0.78 12.50
N ALA A 93 -2.95 -0.25 13.17
CA ALA A 93 -2.51 -0.57 14.54
C ALA A 93 -1.04 -1.00 14.61
N GLN A 94 -0.50 -1.54 13.52
CA GLN A 94 0.87 -2.05 13.46
C GLN A 94 1.87 -1.07 12.86
N LEU A 95 1.44 0.13 12.48
CA LEU A 95 2.37 1.16 12.02
C LEU A 95 3.15 1.75 13.20
N PRO A 96 4.43 2.10 13.02
CA PRO A 96 5.21 1.98 11.79
C PRO A 96 5.92 0.64 11.60
N SER A 97 5.90 -0.23 12.60
CA SER A 97 6.72 -1.43 12.61
C SER A 97 6.47 -2.36 11.42
N LEU A 98 5.24 -2.39 10.92
CA LEU A 98 4.88 -3.22 9.76
C LEU A 98 5.70 -2.86 8.53
N LEU A 99 6.09 -1.61 8.39
CA LEU A 99 6.81 -1.10 7.22
C LEU A 99 8.32 -0.97 7.46
N ALA A 100 8.76 -1.36 8.63
CA ALA A 100 10.18 -1.28 8.98
C ALA A 100 11.02 -2.33 8.25
#